data_c87652538e7971e8dcd8c346c7ed1b19
#
_entry.id   c87652538e7971e8dcd8c346c7ed1b19
#
_cell.length_a   1.000
_cell.length_b   1.000
_cell.length_c   1.000
_cell.angle_alpha   90.00
_cell.angle_beta   90.00
_cell.angle_gamma   90.00
#
_symmetry.space_group_name_H-M   'P 1'
#
loop_
_entity.id
_entity.type
_entity.pdbx_description
1 polymer ?
#
loop_
_entity_poly.entity_id
_entity_poly.type
_entity_poly.pdbx_seq_one_letter_code
_entity_poly.pdbx_strand_id
1 'polypeptide(L)'
;MLFRSNFTQYTQILLNEVRPQAEKMYSISQDRKDHAITGLSMGGGESLRTGLNHLDDFAYIGAFSSAVPDQADFDQVFPNLASEVKNKDRLKLLWVACGTDDHLITSNRAFTAWLKQQQIPVTVIETPGRHTWMVWRNNLINFTPLLFQK
;
A
#
# COMPACT_ATOMS: atom_id res chain seq x y z
N MET A 1 -0.69 10.00 -19.44
CA MET A 1 -0.90 8.66 -20.03
C MET A 1 0.23 7.66 -19.71
N LEU A 2 1.50 8.07 -19.72
CA LEU A 2 2.67 7.21 -19.41
C LEU A 2 2.70 6.61 -17.98
N PHE A 3 2.26 7.32 -16.97
CA PHE A 3 2.29 6.83 -15.58
C PHE A 3 1.34 5.64 -15.32
N ARG A 4 0.16 5.58 -15.96
CA ARG A 4 -0.79 4.47 -15.75
C ARG A 4 -0.27 3.14 -16.30
N SER A 5 0.47 3.16 -17.41
CA SER A 5 1.06 1.95 -18.00
C SER A 5 2.13 1.33 -17.11
N ASN A 6 2.92 2.15 -16.42
CA ASN A 6 4.02 1.68 -15.57
C ASN A 6 3.52 0.95 -14.31
N PHE A 7 2.47 1.44 -13.65
CA PHE A 7 1.90 0.78 -12.46
C PHE A 7 1.28 -0.59 -12.79
N THR A 8 0.57 -0.70 -13.92
CA THR A 8 0.02 -1.98 -14.37
C THR A 8 1.13 -2.96 -14.71
N GLN A 9 2.17 -2.50 -15.39
CA GLN A 9 3.34 -3.32 -15.75
C GLN A 9 4.08 -3.79 -14.50
N TYR A 10 4.29 -2.91 -13.50
CA TYR A 10 4.91 -3.28 -12.23
C TYR A 10 4.14 -4.43 -11.55
N THR A 11 2.83 -4.29 -11.38
CA THR A 11 1.98 -5.32 -10.77
C THR A 11 2.10 -6.66 -11.52
N GLN A 12 2.04 -6.63 -12.86
CA GLN A 12 2.17 -7.84 -13.69
C GLN A 12 3.54 -8.52 -13.50
N ILE A 13 4.62 -7.76 -13.53
CA ILE A 13 5.98 -8.29 -13.33
C ILE A 13 6.12 -8.86 -11.92
N LEU A 14 5.67 -8.13 -10.90
CA LEU A 14 5.76 -8.57 -9.50
C LEU A 14 5.04 -9.90 -9.29
N LEU A 15 3.79 -9.99 -9.73
CA LEU A 15 2.93 -11.17 -9.42
C LEU A 15 3.22 -12.37 -10.34
N ASN A 16 3.56 -12.13 -11.61
CA ASN A 16 3.69 -13.21 -12.60
C ASN A 16 5.12 -13.66 -12.86
N GLU A 17 6.12 -12.85 -12.46
CA GLU A 17 7.53 -13.16 -12.72
C GLU A 17 8.36 -13.21 -11.43
N VAL A 18 8.44 -12.09 -10.70
CA VAL A 18 9.34 -11.96 -9.54
C VAL A 18 8.93 -12.90 -8.41
N ARG A 19 7.66 -12.85 -8.00
CA ARG A 19 7.14 -13.69 -6.91
C ARG A 19 7.27 -15.20 -7.22
N PRO A 20 6.84 -15.72 -8.38
CA PRO A 20 7.01 -17.13 -8.70
C PRO A 20 8.47 -17.58 -8.75
N GLN A 21 9.40 -16.70 -9.16
CA GLN A 21 10.82 -17.02 -9.11
C GLN A 21 11.34 -17.09 -7.67
N ALA A 22 10.96 -16.13 -6.82
CA ALA A 22 11.32 -16.14 -5.41
C ALA A 22 10.78 -17.39 -4.69
N GLU A 23 9.53 -17.79 -4.96
CA GLU A 23 8.90 -19.00 -4.41
C GLU A 23 9.60 -20.30 -4.85
N LYS A 24 10.21 -20.33 -6.04
CA LYS A 24 11.03 -21.46 -6.51
C LYS A 24 12.41 -21.51 -5.85
N MET A 25 12.95 -20.35 -5.48
CA MET A 25 14.32 -20.25 -4.95
C MET A 25 14.37 -20.34 -3.42
N TYR A 26 13.30 -19.97 -2.74
CA TYR A 26 13.23 -19.85 -1.29
C TYR A 26 11.98 -20.52 -0.74
N SER A 27 12.06 -20.96 0.52
CA SER A 27 10.89 -21.47 1.26
C SER A 27 10.03 -20.30 1.72
N ILE A 28 9.06 -19.90 0.90
CA ILE A 28 8.14 -18.80 1.14
C ILE A 28 6.76 -19.35 1.49
N SER A 29 6.10 -18.80 2.49
CA SER A 29 4.71 -19.13 2.81
C SER A 29 3.80 -18.87 1.59
N GLN A 30 2.83 -19.75 1.38
CA GLN A 30 1.81 -19.57 0.35
C GLN A 30 0.52 -18.94 0.92
N ASP A 31 0.48 -18.71 2.23
CA ASP A 31 -0.67 -18.09 2.88
C ASP A 31 -0.56 -16.57 2.78
N ARG A 32 -1.56 -15.92 2.18
CA ARG A 32 -1.60 -14.47 2.03
C ARG A 32 -1.44 -13.71 3.35
N LYS A 33 -1.85 -14.31 4.50
CA LYS A 33 -1.70 -13.69 5.83
C LYS A 33 -0.24 -13.50 6.25
N ASP A 34 0.69 -14.18 5.57
CA ASP A 34 2.12 -14.07 5.78
C ASP A 34 2.78 -13.15 4.73
N HIS A 35 1.96 -12.48 3.90
CA HIS A 35 2.44 -11.59 2.85
C HIS A 35 2.12 -10.13 3.15
N ALA A 36 3.14 -9.29 3.04
CA ALA A 36 3.04 -7.84 3.12
C ALA A 36 3.63 -7.20 1.87
N ILE A 37 3.02 -6.09 1.41
CA ILE A 37 3.61 -5.24 0.38
C ILE A 37 3.77 -3.82 0.94
N THR A 38 4.95 -3.24 0.78
CA THR A 38 5.22 -1.90 1.29
C THR A 38 6.21 -1.15 0.42
N GLY A 39 6.09 0.17 0.39
CA GLY A 39 7.00 1.02 -0.36
C GLY A 39 6.90 2.48 0.02
N LEU A 40 7.86 3.27 -0.49
CA LEU A 40 7.91 4.71 -0.27
C LEU A 40 7.80 5.47 -1.60
N SER A 41 7.25 6.69 -1.56
CA SER A 41 7.14 7.58 -2.72
C SER A 41 6.38 6.89 -3.89
N MET A 42 7.00 6.72 -5.04
CA MET A 42 6.45 5.95 -6.16
C MET A 42 6.17 4.49 -5.76
N GLY A 43 7.12 3.83 -5.07
CA GLY A 43 6.94 2.48 -4.55
C GLY A 43 5.79 2.36 -3.54
N GLY A 44 5.47 3.44 -2.80
CA GLY A 44 4.27 3.53 -1.96
C GLY A 44 2.99 3.51 -2.81
N GLY A 45 2.98 4.24 -3.92
CA GLY A 45 1.87 4.21 -4.88
C GLY A 45 1.70 2.85 -5.55
N GLU A 46 2.80 2.17 -5.89
CA GLU A 46 2.81 0.81 -6.43
C GLU A 46 2.27 -0.20 -5.41
N SER A 47 2.70 -0.07 -4.14
CA SER A 47 2.21 -0.93 -3.05
C SER A 47 0.72 -0.77 -2.79
N LEU A 48 0.21 0.46 -2.81
CA LEU A 48 -1.22 0.72 -2.69
C LEU A 48 -2.02 0.12 -3.85
N ARG A 49 -1.58 0.39 -5.11
CA ARG A 49 -2.28 -0.11 -6.30
C ARG A 49 -2.26 -1.63 -6.38
N THR A 50 -1.10 -2.24 -6.15
CA THR A 50 -0.98 -3.69 -6.19
C THR A 50 -1.72 -4.32 -5.01
N GLY A 51 -1.42 -3.90 -3.78
CA GLY A 51 -1.96 -4.54 -2.58
C GLY A 51 -3.48 -4.41 -2.46
N LEU A 52 -4.05 -3.21 -2.71
CA LEU A 52 -5.50 -3.01 -2.58
C LEU A 52 -6.31 -3.64 -3.72
N ASN A 53 -5.72 -3.91 -4.88
CA ASN A 53 -6.37 -4.63 -5.98
C ASN A 53 -6.10 -6.15 -5.94
N HIS A 54 -5.24 -6.62 -5.04
CA HIS A 54 -4.86 -8.04 -4.91
C HIS A 54 -4.89 -8.47 -3.43
N LEU A 55 -6.04 -8.27 -2.77
CA LEU A 55 -6.24 -8.68 -1.37
C LEU A 55 -6.20 -10.20 -1.17
N ASP A 56 -6.27 -10.98 -2.24
CA ASP A 56 -6.05 -12.43 -2.21
C ASP A 56 -4.57 -12.79 -2.11
N ASP A 57 -3.66 -11.86 -2.41
CA ASP A 57 -2.22 -12.04 -2.34
C ASP A 57 -1.58 -11.41 -1.10
N PHE A 58 -2.12 -10.28 -0.62
CA PHE A 58 -1.53 -9.49 0.46
C PHE A 58 -2.54 -9.19 1.56
N ALA A 59 -2.18 -9.47 2.81
CA ALA A 59 -2.98 -9.12 3.98
C ALA A 59 -2.52 -7.81 4.64
N TYR A 60 -1.29 -7.38 4.40
CA TYR A 60 -0.68 -6.19 4.99
C TYR A 60 -0.16 -5.27 3.88
N ILE A 61 -0.51 -3.99 3.98
CA ILE A 61 -0.13 -2.97 3.00
C ILE A 61 0.43 -1.76 3.73
N GLY A 62 1.66 -1.37 3.39
CA GLY A 62 2.34 -0.20 3.93
C GLY A 62 2.69 0.80 2.83
N ALA A 63 2.38 2.08 3.05
CA ALA A 63 2.61 3.13 2.08
C ALA A 63 3.19 4.38 2.76
N PHE A 64 4.41 4.77 2.37
CA PHE A 64 5.12 5.87 2.98
C PHE A 64 5.31 7.02 1.98
N SER A 65 4.78 8.22 2.30
CA SER A 65 4.87 9.39 1.41
C SER A 65 4.51 9.06 -0.03
N SER A 66 3.34 8.48 -0.23
CA SER A 66 3.02 7.75 -1.46
C SER A 66 2.59 8.64 -2.61
N ALA A 67 3.02 8.29 -3.82
CA ALA A 67 2.48 8.82 -5.06
C ALA A 67 1.09 8.20 -5.33
N VAL A 68 0.08 8.69 -4.63
CA VAL A 68 -1.31 8.23 -4.81
C VAL A 68 -1.87 8.72 -6.16
N PRO A 69 -2.91 8.04 -6.71
CA PRO A 69 -3.63 8.53 -7.89
C PRO A 69 -4.22 9.93 -7.66
N ASP A 70 -4.62 10.59 -8.73
CA ASP A 70 -5.44 11.79 -8.62
C ASP A 70 -6.78 11.45 -7.94
N GLN A 71 -7.29 12.35 -7.12
CA GLN A 71 -8.50 12.13 -6.33
C GLN A 71 -9.72 11.74 -7.20
N ALA A 72 -9.82 12.31 -8.40
CA ALA A 72 -10.89 11.97 -9.35
C ALA A 72 -10.81 10.54 -9.89
N ASP A 73 -9.67 9.88 -9.72
CA ASP A 73 -9.42 8.54 -10.25
C ASP A 73 -9.53 7.43 -9.18
N PHE A 74 -9.74 7.75 -7.89
CA PHE A 74 -9.71 6.75 -6.82
C PHE A 74 -10.66 5.59 -7.06
N ASP A 75 -11.93 5.86 -7.39
CA ASP A 75 -12.93 4.82 -7.64
C ASP A 75 -12.61 3.98 -8.89
N GLN A 76 -11.94 4.58 -9.88
CA GLN A 76 -11.50 3.86 -11.07
C GLN A 76 -10.27 3.01 -10.84
N VAL A 77 -9.34 3.48 -9.98
CA VAL A 77 -8.08 2.77 -9.67
C VAL A 77 -8.31 1.65 -8.67
N PHE A 78 -9.28 1.80 -7.77
CA PHE A 78 -9.62 0.84 -6.73
C PHE A 78 -11.10 0.41 -6.84
N PRO A 79 -11.50 -0.19 -7.96
CA PRO A 79 -12.88 -0.62 -8.16
C PRO A 79 -13.21 -1.72 -7.15
N ASN A 80 -14.40 -1.68 -6.57
CA ASN A 80 -14.91 -2.70 -5.63
C ASN A 80 -14.16 -2.81 -4.28
N LEU A 81 -13.19 -1.94 -3.99
CA LEU A 81 -12.38 -2.05 -2.78
C LEU A 81 -13.22 -2.14 -1.50
N ALA A 82 -14.26 -1.30 -1.37
CA ALA A 82 -15.14 -1.33 -0.20
C ALA A 82 -15.87 -2.68 -0.04
N SER A 83 -16.27 -3.32 -1.13
CA SER A 83 -16.92 -4.63 -1.08
C SER A 83 -15.92 -5.75 -0.75
N GLU A 84 -14.71 -5.67 -1.26
CA GLU A 84 -13.62 -6.63 -0.98
C GLU A 84 -13.19 -6.59 0.49
N VAL A 85 -13.10 -5.40 1.08
CA VAL A 85 -12.68 -5.20 2.48
C VAL A 85 -13.80 -5.55 3.47
N LYS A 86 -15.06 -5.59 3.07
CA LYS A 86 -16.17 -6.01 3.95
C LYS A 86 -15.97 -7.41 4.54
N ASN A 87 -15.25 -8.28 3.87
CA ASN A 87 -14.75 -9.50 4.46
C ASN A 87 -13.57 -9.14 5.40
N LYS A 88 -13.84 -9.11 6.71
CA LYS A 88 -12.92 -8.66 7.76
C LYS A 88 -11.55 -9.35 7.76
N ASP A 89 -11.45 -10.53 7.16
CA ASP A 89 -10.19 -11.29 7.12
C ASP A 89 -9.30 -10.93 5.92
N ARG A 90 -9.79 -10.16 4.95
CA ARG A 90 -9.01 -9.86 3.74
C ARG A 90 -7.92 -8.80 3.97
N LEU A 91 -8.16 -7.76 4.76
CA LEU A 91 -7.20 -6.71 5.04
C LEU A 91 -6.87 -6.68 6.54
N LYS A 92 -5.68 -7.14 6.90
CA LYS A 92 -5.23 -7.15 8.30
C LYS A 92 -4.67 -5.79 8.73
N LEU A 93 -3.95 -5.12 7.81
CA LEU A 93 -3.38 -3.79 8.07
C LEU A 93 -3.26 -3.02 6.76
N LEU A 94 -3.82 -1.82 6.73
CA LEU A 94 -3.49 -0.77 5.78
C LEU A 94 -2.86 0.38 6.55
N TRP A 95 -1.58 0.63 6.31
CA TRP A 95 -0.80 1.69 6.96
C TRP A 95 -0.40 2.74 5.94
N VAL A 96 -0.83 3.97 6.15
CA VAL A 96 -0.47 5.11 5.29
C VAL A 96 0.23 6.16 6.14
N ALA A 97 1.49 6.42 5.86
CA ALA A 97 2.31 7.37 6.59
C ALA A 97 2.88 8.45 5.66
N CYS A 98 2.91 9.70 6.11
CA CYS A 98 3.49 10.80 5.34
C CYS A 98 4.13 11.83 6.26
N GLY A 99 5.17 12.52 5.76
CA GLY A 99 5.74 13.66 6.47
C GLY A 99 4.80 14.86 6.47
N THR A 100 4.74 15.62 7.58
CA THR A 100 3.86 16.82 7.67
C THR A 100 4.26 17.93 6.72
N ASP A 101 5.55 18.00 6.37
CA ASP A 101 6.13 18.99 5.46
C ASP A 101 6.47 18.37 4.08
N ASP A 102 5.95 17.17 3.81
CA ASP A 102 6.13 16.46 2.54
C ASP A 102 5.25 17.10 1.46
N HIS A 103 5.79 17.26 0.25
CA HIS A 103 5.02 17.80 -0.88
C HIS A 103 3.84 16.90 -1.30
N LEU A 104 3.83 15.62 -0.90
CA LEU A 104 2.74 14.68 -1.14
C LEU A 104 1.71 14.61 0.00
N ILE A 105 1.86 15.42 1.08
CA ILE A 105 0.97 15.33 2.24
C ILE A 105 -0.50 15.59 1.86
N THR A 106 -0.75 16.58 1.01
CA THR A 106 -2.12 16.93 0.60
C THR A 106 -2.81 15.79 -0.14
N SER A 107 -2.12 15.17 -1.09
CA SER A 107 -2.68 14.02 -1.83
C SER A 107 -2.85 12.78 -0.95
N ASN A 108 -1.93 12.53 -0.02
CA ASN A 108 -2.05 11.43 0.94
C ASN A 108 -3.24 11.65 1.92
N ARG A 109 -3.47 12.89 2.37
CA ARG A 109 -4.66 13.25 3.17
C ARG A 109 -5.96 13.05 2.40
N ALA A 110 -6.02 13.46 1.13
CA ALA A 110 -7.19 13.24 0.28
C ALA A 110 -7.48 11.75 0.11
N PHE A 111 -6.46 10.94 -0.12
CA PHE A 111 -6.59 9.49 -0.25
C PHE A 111 -7.09 8.83 1.05
N THR A 112 -6.51 9.17 2.18
CA THR A 112 -6.93 8.61 3.48
C THR A 112 -8.33 9.08 3.89
N ALA A 113 -8.73 10.30 3.52
CA ALA A 113 -10.10 10.78 3.71
C ALA A 113 -11.10 9.97 2.86
N TRP A 114 -10.77 9.71 1.59
CA TRP A 114 -11.58 8.85 0.72
C TRP A 114 -11.70 7.43 1.28
N LEU A 115 -10.60 6.80 1.74
CA LEU A 115 -10.64 5.47 2.38
C LEU A 115 -11.61 5.43 3.57
N LYS A 116 -11.56 6.46 4.43
CA LYS A 116 -12.46 6.58 5.59
C LYS A 116 -13.92 6.75 5.16
N GLN A 117 -14.17 7.54 4.11
CA GLN A 117 -15.50 7.73 3.55
C GLN A 117 -16.07 6.41 3.00
N GLN A 118 -15.23 5.58 2.40
CA GLN A 118 -15.57 4.23 1.93
C GLN A 118 -15.64 3.19 3.07
N GLN A 119 -15.45 3.61 4.32
CA GLN A 119 -15.43 2.73 5.51
C GLN A 119 -14.32 1.65 5.44
N ILE A 120 -13.21 1.95 4.77
CA ILE A 120 -12.05 1.08 4.68
C ILE A 120 -11.15 1.33 5.90
N PRO A 121 -10.83 0.30 6.69
CA PRO A 121 -9.93 0.44 7.83
C PRO A 121 -8.54 0.89 7.38
N VAL A 122 -8.04 2.00 7.92
CA VAL A 122 -6.73 2.54 7.63
C VAL A 122 -6.10 3.16 8.87
N THR A 123 -4.84 2.81 9.13
CA THR A 123 -3.98 3.48 10.10
C THR A 123 -3.25 4.61 9.40
N VAL A 124 -3.49 5.84 9.84
CA VAL A 124 -2.90 7.06 9.25
C VAL A 124 -1.89 7.65 10.22
N ILE A 125 -0.66 7.85 9.74
CA ILE A 125 0.42 8.44 10.52
C ILE A 125 0.96 9.67 9.81
N GLU A 126 1.01 10.78 10.51
CA GLU A 126 1.70 11.98 10.07
C GLU A 126 2.93 12.19 10.96
N THR A 127 4.10 12.18 10.36
CA THR A 127 5.39 12.30 11.05
C THR A 127 6.00 13.66 10.73
N PRO A 128 6.47 14.44 11.72
CA PRO A 128 7.17 15.69 11.44
C PRO A 128 8.33 15.49 10.47
N GLY A 129 8.39 16.31 9.41
CA GLY A 129 9.46 16.29 8.42
C GLY A 129 8.97 16.20 6.98
N ARG A 130 9.95 16.21 6.08
CA ARG A 130 9.77 16.30 4.62
C ARG A 130 9.83 14.91 3.97
N HIS A 131 9.85 14.89 2.63
CA HIS A 131 10.06 13.71 1.78
C HIS A 131 11.50 13.20 1.91
N THR A 132 11.82 12.58 3.05
CA THR A 132 13.19 12.21 3.40
C THR A 132 13.27 10.83 4.02
N TRP A 133 14.46 10.22 3.89
CA TRP A 133 14.78 8.92 4.44
C TRP A 133 14.55 8.84 5.96
N MET A 134 14.79 9.90 6.71
CA MET A 134 14.60 9.92 8.17
C MET A 134 13.14 9.70 8.56
N VAL A 135 12.20 10.34 7.83
CA VAL A 135 10.76 10.16 8.03
C VAL A 135 10.36 8.73 7.70
N TRP A 136 10.80 8.19 6.58
CA TRP A 136 10.45 6.84 6.14
C TRP A 136 11.02 5.75 7.04
N ARG A 137 12.28 5.92 7.51
CA ARG A 137 12.89 5.01 8.47
C ARG A 137 12.10 4.95 9.78
N ASN A 138 11.71 6.09 10.33
CA ASN A 138 10.91 6.14 11.54
C ASN A 138 9.55 5.45 11.36
N ASN A 139 8.90 5.69 10.23
CA ASN A 139 7.63 5.03 9.91
C ASN A 139 7.80 3.51 9.70
N LEU A 140 8.89 3.06 9.08
CA LEU A 140 9.20 1.64 8.92
C LEU A 140 9.41 0.95 10.26
N ILE A 141 10.13 1.57 11.19
CA ILE A 141 10.35 1.05 12.55
C ILE A 141 9.01 0.86 13.29
N ASN A 142 8.04 1.77 13.09
CA ASN A 142 6.73 1.68 13.72
C ASN A 142 5.79 0.70 13.00
N PHE A 143 5.95 0.51 11.71
CA PHE A 143 5.12 -0.36 10.88
C PHE A 143 5.49 -1.84 11.04
N THR A 144 6.79 -2.18 11.00
CA THR A 144 7.25 -3.57 10.95
C THR A 144 6.80 -4.43 12.14
N PRO A 145 6.73 -3.93 13.40
CA PRO A 145 6.23 -4.72 14.52
C PRO A 145 4.75 -5.08 14.44
N LEU A 146 3.98 -4.42 13.56
CA LEU A 146 2.54 -4.68 13.38
C LEU A 146 2.27 -5.79 12.36
N LEU A 147 3.31 -6.24 11.64
CA LEU A 147 3.18 -7.29 10.65
C LEU A 147 3.11 -8.67 11.31
N PHE A 148 2.29 -9.57 10.71
CA PHE A 148 2.26 -10.99 11.03
C PHE A 148 1.97 -11.31 12.50
N GLN A 149 1.24 -10.43 13.19
CA GLN A 149 0.82 -10.66 14.56
C GLN A 149 -0.15 -11.86 14.63
N LYS A 150 0.10 -12.77 15.59
CA LYS A 150 -0.72 -13.97 15.85
C LYS A 150 -1.95 -13.61 16.68
#